data_5d976758a375c5e9c3807cf7f3fe21c7
#
_entry.id   5d976758a375c5e9c3807cf7f3fe21c7
#
_cell.length_a   1.000
_cell.length_b   1.000
_cell.length_c   1.000
_cell.angle_alpha   90.00
_cell.angle_beta   90.00
_cell.angle_gamma   90.00
#
_symmetry.space_group_name_H-M   'P 1'
#
loop_
_entity.id
_entity.type
_entity.pdbx_description
1 polymer ?
#
loop_
_entity_poly.entity_id
_entity_poly.type
_entity_poly.pdbx_seq_one_letter_code
_entity_poly.pdbx_strand_id
1 'polypeptide(L)'
;MKKIIAKIFSPWGLVPLIMALLCNFVVYSGCNALTRNWNLHSLAIPLDKQIPLIPWTIVIYFGCYIFWIINYILIYRRSREYAYRFFVADFLSRIVCLVFFLCYPTTLVRPAVEGEGIFYDAIRFLYKIDAPTNLFPSIHCLVSWFCFIGIISDRKIPKWYKVMSFLIAVAVFVSTLTTRQHVIVDVVGGVVLAQICYLIAQKTNIWRCFEKTFDYLNGFFAE
;
A
#
# COMPACT_ATOMS: atom_id res chain seq x y z
N MET A 1 25.73 -7.24 -11.85
CA MET A 1 24.60 -6.56 -11.19
C MET A 1 23.66 -5.88 -12.19
N LYS A 2 24.14 -4.97 -13.08
CA LYS A 2 23.31 -4.30 -14.14
C LYS A 2 22.49 -5.28 -14.99
N LYS A 3 23.07 -6.40 -15.47
CA LYS A 3 22.35 -7.42 -16.28
C LYS A 3 21.18 -8.09 -15.54
N ILE A 4 21.28 -8.27 -14.22
CA ILE A 4 20.22 -8.85 -13.39
C ILE A 4 19.09 -7.84 -13.21
N ILE A 5 19.42 -6.57 -12.91
CA ILE A 5 18.47 -5.48 -12.77
C ILE A 5 17.68 -5.28 -14.07
N ALA A 6 18.35 -5.21 -15.23
CA ALA A 6 17.72 -5.09 -16.54
C ALA A 6 16.81 -6.29 -16.90
N LYS A 7 17.06 -7.48 -16.32
CA LYS A 7 16.21 -8.65 -16.51
C LYS A 7 14.92 -8.59 -15.67
N ILE A 8 14.99 -7.98 -14.49
CA ILE A 8 13.88 -7.88 -13.53
C ILE A 8 13.04 -6.63 -13.80
N PHE A 9 13.71 -5.49 -14.04
CA PHE A 9 13.04 -4.19 -14.23
C PHE A 9 13.08 -3.75 -15.69
N SER A 10 12.00 -3.11 -16.14
CA SER A 10 11.99 -2.44 -17.44
C SER A 10 12.82 -1.16 -17.39
N PRO A 11 13.36 -0.69 -18.55
CA PRO A 11 14.16 0.54 -18.62
C PRO A 11 13.41 1.79 -18.11
N TRP A 12 12.09 1.78 -18.17
CA TRP A 12 11.22 2.90 -17.76
C TRP A 12 10.61 2.72 -16.35
N GLY A 13 10.75 1.56 -15.73
CA GLY A 13 9.99 1.19 -14.53
C GLY A 13 10.73 1.41 -13.21
N LEU A 14 12.04 1.44 -13.23
CA LEU A 14 12.85 1.46 -12.02
C LEU A 14 12.69 2.77 -11.24
N VAL A 15 12.83 3.91 -11.92
CA VAL A 15 12.74 5.23 -11.26
C VAL A 15 11.36 5.47 -10.67
N PRO A 16 10.24 5.34 -11.41
CA PRO A 16 8.92 5.54 -10.82
C PRO A 16 8.61 4.54 -9.70
N LEU A 17 9.13 3.31 -9.75
CA LEU A 17 9.00 2.35 -8.65
C LEU A 17 9.73 2.84 -7.39
N ILE A 18 10.98 3.28 -7.52
CA ILE A 18 11.76 3.84 -6.39
C ILE A 18 11.05 5.07 -5.84
N MET A 19 10.56 5.97 -6.69
CA MET A 19 9.85 7.17 -6.27
C MET A 19 8.54 6.83 -5.52
N ALA A 20 7.78 5.82 -5.97
CA ALA A 20 6.59 5.36 -5.26
C ALA A 20 6.92 4.84 -3.85
N LEU A 21 8.00 4.05 -3.72
CA LEU A 21 8.47 3.56 -2.41
C LEU A 21 8.94 4.70 -1.50
N LEU A 22 9.70 5.66 -2.03
CA LEU A 22 10.16 6.82 -1.28
C LEU A 22 8.99 7.70 -0.83
N CYS A 23 8.02 7.98 -1.71
CA CYS A 23 6.81 8.73 -1.36
C CYS A 23 6.04 8.04 -0.23
N ASN A 24 5.87 6.72 -0.31
CA ASN A 24 5.22 5.96 0.74
C ASN A 24 5.96 6.09 2.08
N PHE A 25 7.29 5.90 2.07
CA PHE A 25 8.11 6.00 3.27
C PHE A 25 8.04 7.40 3.88
N VAL A 26 8.20 8.44 3.07
CA VAL A 26 8.18 9.85 3.53
C VAL A 26 6.81 10.20 4.13
N VAL A 27 5.71 9.85 3.45
CA VAL A 27 4.36 10.15 3.94
C VAL A 27 4.09 9.41 5.23
N TYR A 28 4.33 8.10 5.27
CA TYR A 28 4.03 7.30 6.47
C TYR A 28 4.93 7.66 7.66
N SER A 29 6.25 7.53 7.49
CA SER A 29 7.20 7.76 8.58
C SER A 29 7.31 9.22 8.97
N GLY A 30 7.23 10.16 8.00
CA GLY A 30 7.24 11.59 8.24
C GLY A 30 6.02 12.05 9.04
N CYS A 31 4.82 11.61 8.65
CA CYS A 31 3.62 11.95 9.41
C CYS A 31 3.64 11.34 10.81
N ASN A 32 4.06 10.07 10.96
CA ASN A 32 4.17 9.46 12.28
C ASN A 32 5.11 10.23 13.22
N ALA A 33 6.22 10.72 12.71
CA ALA A 33 7.16 11.52 13.48
C ALA A 33 6.55 12.87 13.92
N LEU A 34 5.76 13.49 13.05
CA LEU A 34 5.14 14.80 13.30
C LEU A 34 3.92 14.69 14.22
N THR A 35 3.05 13.70 14.00
CA THR A 35 1.73 13.63 14.66
C THR A 35 1.72 12.82 15.96
N ARG A 36 2.83 12.19 16.34
CA ARG A 36 2.89 11.28 17.51
C ARG A 36 2.41 11.88 18.85
N ASN A 37 2.49 13.21 18.98
CA ASN A 37 2.10 13.94 20.20
C ASN A 37 0.82 14.77 20.00
N TRP A 38 0.12 14.58 18.87
CA TRP A 38 -1.11 15.31 18.57
C TRP A 38 -2.33 14.61 19.17
N ASN A 39 -3.45 15.34 19.22
CA ASN A 39 -4.74 14.73 19.54
C ASN A 39 -5.18 13.84 18.37
N LEU A 40 -5.33 12.54 18.65
CA LEU A 40 -5.67 11.54 17.65
C LEU A 40 -7.16 11.18 17.76
N HIS A 41 -7.80 10.97 16.62
CA HIS A 41 -9.23 10.68 16.49
C HIS A 41 -9.48 9.19 16.25
N SER A 42 -10.51 8.63 16.85
CA SER A 42 -10.93 7.26 16.56
C SER A 42 -12.07 7.23 15.56
N LEU A 43 -11.92 6.43 14.51
CA LEU A 43 -12.97 6.13 13.52
C LEU A 43 -13.64 4.78 13.76
N ALA A 44 -13.41 4.16 14.91
CA ALA A 44 -13.98 2.86 15.27
C ALA A 44 -15.52 2.94 15.36
N ILE A 45 -16.18 2.00 14.71
CA ILE A 45 -17.63 1.81 14.76
C ILE A 45 -18.01 0.63 15.66
N PRO A 46 -19.27 0.48 16.11
CA PRO A 46 -19.65 -0.62 17.00
C PRO A 46 -19.31 -2.02 16.47
N LEU A 47 -19.32 -2.21 15.14
CA LEU A 47 -19.00 -3.47 14.49
C LEU A 47 -17.52 -3.86 14.67
N ASP A 48 -16.60 -2.88 14.76
CA ASP A 48 -15.17 -3.15 14.98
C ASP A 48 -14.91 -3.83 16.33
N LYS A 49 -15.77 -3.60 17.33
CA LYS A 49 -15.66 -4.25 18.65
C LYS A 49 -15.93 -5.75 18.58
N GLN A 50 -16.66 -6.22 17.58
CA GLN A 50 -17.02 -7.62 17.39
C GLN A 50 -15.93 -8.40 16.64
N ILE A 51 -14.97 -7.72 16.00
CA ILE A 51 -13.88 -8.37 15.29
C ILE A 51 -12.88 -8.91 16.32
N PRO A 52 -12.62 -10.23 16.37
CA PRO A 52 -11.65 -10.79 17.30
C PRO A 52 -10.21 -10.53 16.85
N LEU A 53 -9.29 -10.53 17.81
CA LEU A 53 -7.87 -10.67 17.51
C LEU A 53 -7.59 -12.12 17.09
N ILE A 54 -7.07 -12.31 15.86
CA ILE A 54 -6.74 -13.62 15.29
C ILE A 54 -5.23 -13.64 14.97
N PRO A 55 -4.37 -14.11 15.89
CA PRO A 55 -2.92 -13.91 15.77
C PRO A 55 -2.26 -14.51 14.54
N TRP A 56 -2.71 -15.67 14.04
CA TRP A 56 -2.09 -16.30 12.87
C TRP A 56 -2.23 -15.47 11.58
N THR A 57 -3.20 -14.55 11.50
CA THR A 57 -3.37 -13.66 10.34
C THR A 57 -2.21 -12.68 10.17
N ILE A 58 -1.33 -12.58 11.18
CA ILE A 58 -0.07 -11.83 11.08
C ILE A 58 0.81 -12.31 9.92
N VAL A 59 0.73 -13.59 9.54
CA VAL A 59 1.46 -14.14 8.38
C VAL A 59 0.98 -13.48 7.09
N ILE A 60 -0.33 -13.27 6.96
CA ILE A 60 -0.91 -12.57 5.81
C ILE A 60 -0.50 -11.10 5.83
N TYR A 61 -0.57 -10.46 7.01
CA TYR A 61 -0.19 -9.07 7.21
C TYR A 61 1.27 -8.81 6.79
N PHE A 62 2.24 -9.59 7.26
CA PHE A 62 3.63 -9.48 6.83
C PHE A 62 3.85 -9.98 5.39
N GLY A 63 3.12 -10.99 4.97
CA GLY A 63 3.19 -11.54 3.62
C GLY A 63 2.77 -10.54 2.53
N CYS A 64 1.98 -9.50 2.87
CA CYS A 64 1.55 -8.49 1.93
C CYS A 64 2.72 -7.74 1.27
N TYR A 65 3.85 -7.56 1.94
CA TYR A 65 5.02 -6.89 1.37
C TYR A 65 5.60 -7.65 0.17
N ILE A 66 5.65 -8.99 0.23
CA ILE A 66 6.08 -9.83 -0.89
C ILE A 66 5.07 -9.71 -2.04
N PHE A 67 3.77 -9.75 -1.73
CA PHE A 67 2.70 -9.56 -2.69
C PHE A 67 2.80 -8.20 -3.40
N TRP A 68 3.07 -7.13 -2.68
CA TRP A 68 3.24 -5.79 -3.23
C TRP A 68 4.46 -5.70 -4.15
N ILE A 69 5.61 -6.21 -3.71
CA ILE A 69 6.85 -6.19 -4.51
C ILE A 69 6.62 -6.89 -5.86
N ILE A 70 6.06 -8.09 -5.84
CA ILE A 70 5.80 -8.87 -7.06
C ILE A 70 4.86 -8.11 -8.01
N ASN A 71 3.72 -7.62 -7.50
CA ASN A 71 2.73 -6.97 -8.35
C ASN A 71 3.21 -5.60 -8.87
N TYR A 72 3.89 -4.82 -8.04
CA TYR A 72 4.47 -3.54 -8.51
C TYR A 72 5.49 -3.77 -9.63
N ILE A 73 6.36 -4.77 -9.51
CA ILE A 73 7.28 -5.14 -10.60
C ILE A 73 6.51 -5.51 -11.87
N LEU A 74 5.47 -6.34 -11.77
CA LEU A 74 4.64 -6.73 -12.92
C LEU A 74 3.97 -5.51 -13.57
N ILE A 75 3.40 -4.62 -12.78
CA ILE A 75 2.73 -3.40 -13.24
C ILE A 75 3.71 -2.48 -13.96
N TYR A 76 4.87 -2.20 -13.36
CA TYR A 76 5.87 -1.29 -13.93
C TYR A 76 6.57 -1.87 -15.17
N ARG A 77 6.50 -3.18 -15.39
CA ARG A 77 7.01 -3.84 -16.61
C ARG A 77 6.05 -3.81 -17.79
N ARG A 78 4.79 -3.47 -17.59
CA ARG A 78 3.75 -3.61 -18.62
C ARG A 78 4.00 -2.74 -19.86
N SER A 79 4.13 -1.43 -19.68
CA SER A 79 4.54 -0.45 -20.68
C SER A 79 4.96 0.85 -20.00
N ARG A 80 5.73 1.69 -20.70
CA ARG A 80 6.18 3.00 -20.18
C ARG A 80 5.00 3.87 -19.74
N GLU A 81 4.04 4.11 -20.62
CA GLU A 81 2.87 4.92 -20.32
C GLU A 81 2.09 4.37 -19.13
N TYR A 82 1.87 3.05 -19.10
CA TYR A 82 1.14 2.43 -18.01
C TYR A 82 1.86 2.57 -16.67
N ALA A 83 3.18 2.39 -16.66
CA ALA A 83 4.01 2.58 -15.47
C ALA A 83 3.89 4.01 -14.92
N TYR A 84 3.94 5.01 -15.80
CA TYR A 84 3.84 6.42 -15.41
C TYR A 84 2.43 6.79 -14.94
N ARG A 85 1.38 6.29 -15.59
CA ARG A 85 0.00 6.43 -15.12
C ARG A 85 -0.20 5.78 -13.75
N PHE A 86 0.35 4.60 -13.55
CA PHE A 86 0.24 3.90 -12.27
C PHE A 86 1.00 4.64 -11.15
N PHE A 87 2.19 5.16 -11.44
CA PHE A 87 2.90 6.04 -10.50
C PHE A 87 2.04 7.23 -10.08
N VAL A 88 1.40 7.90 -11.04
CA VAL A 88 0.52 9.05 -10.75
C VAL A 88 -0.64 8.62 -9.83
N ALA A 89 -1.25 7.46 -10.07
CA ALA A 89 -2.30 6.95 -9.18
C ALA A 89 -1.81 6.77 -7.75
N ASP A 90 -0.66 6.13 -7.60
CA ASP A 90 -0.04 5.89 -6.29
C ASP A 90 0.37 7.22 -5.63
N PHE A 91 1.02 8.12 -6.36
CA PHE A 91 1.44 9.43 -5.88
C PHE A 91 0.27 10.31 -5.41
N LEU A 92 -0.80 10.40 -6.20
CA LEU A 92 -2.01 11.12 -5.81
C LEU A 92 -2.63 10.54 -4.53
N SER A 93 -2.64 9.23 -4.40
CA SER A 93 -3.14 8.58 -3.19
C SER A 93 -2.29 8.93 -1.96
N ARG A 94 -0.95 9.06 -2.12
CA ARG A 94 -0.07 9.49 -1.03
C ARG A 94 -0.29 10.94 -0.63
N ILE A 95 -0.56 11.83 -1.59
CA ILE A 95 -0.94 13.23 -1.28
C ILE A 95 -2.21 13.27 -0.44
N VAL A 96 -3.22 12.48 -0.81
CA VAL A 96 -4.47 12.42 -0.03
C VAL A 96 -4.23 11.83 1.35
N CYS A 97 -3.45 10.75 1.46
CA CYS A 97 -3.06 10.19 2.77
C CYS A 97 -2.33 11.24 3.63
N LEU A 98 -1.38 11.99 3.03
CA LEU A 98 -0.66 13.06 3.72
C LEU A 98 -1.62 14.10 4.30
N VAL A 99 -2.60 14.54 3.52
CA VAL A 99 -3.61 15.50 3.97
C VAL A 99 -4.41 14.95 5.16
N PHE A 100 -4.90 13.71 5.08
CA PHE A 100 -5.62 13.08 6.19
C PHE A 100 -4.75 12.91 7.42
N PHE A 101 -3.53 12.42 7.27
CA PHE A 101 -2.61 12.18 8.39
C PHE A 101 -2.22 13.47 9.11
N LEU A 102 -2.14 14.60 8.42
CA LEU A 102 -1.82 15.89 9.03
C LEU A 102 -3.06 16.63 9.54
N CYS A 103 -4.19 16.59 8.80
CA CYS A 103 -5.38 17.37 9.18
C CYS A 103 -6.29 16.61 10.16
N TYR A 104 -6.29 15.29 10.10
CA TYR A 104 -7.17 14.45 10.93
C TYR A 104 -6.46 13.14 11.31
N PRO A 105 -5.39 13.19 12.11
CA PRO A 105 -4.64 12.00 12.49
C PRO A 105 -5.49 11.05 13.32
N THR A 106 -5.48 9.78 12.94
CA THR A 106 -6.38 8.77 13.52
C THR A 106 -5.63 7.72 14.33
N THR A 107 -6.34 7.10 15.28
CA THR A 107 -5.82 6.05 16.16
C THR A 107 -6.89 5.00 16.46
N LEU A 108 -6.47 3.88 17.02
CA LEU A 108 -7.35 2.89 17.61
C LEU A 108 -6.76 2.34 18.93
N VAL A 109 -7.64 1.85 19.79
CA VAL A 109 -7.25 1.14 21.01
C VAL A 109 -7.02 -0.33 20.64
N ARG A 110 -5.79 -0.80 20.84
CA ARG A 110 -5.41 -2.21 20.64
C ARG A 110 -5.68 -3.01 21.92
N PRO A 111 -6.20 -4.24 21.81
CA PRO A 111 -6.35 -5.10 22.97
C PRO A 111 -4.99 -5.58 23.49
N ALA A 112 -4.94 -5.97 24.76
CA ALA A 112 -3.81 -6.72 25.28
C ALA A 112 -3.67 -8.04 24.49
N VAL A 113 -2.42 -8.43 24.21
CA VAL A 113 -2.13 -9.67 23.48
C VAL A 113 -1.93 -10.78 24.52
N GLU A 114 -3.01 -11.43 24.90
CA GLU A 114 -3.03 -12.58 25.80
C GLU A 114 -2.83 -13.87 25.02
N GLY A 115 -2.00 -14.77 25.52
CA GLY A 115 -1.67 -16.06 24.88
C GLY A 115 -0.18 -16.21 24.57
N GLU A 116 0.21 -17.42 24.21
CA GLU A 116 1.59 -17.83 23.97
C GLU A 116 1.78 -18.39 22.56
N GLY A 117 3.03 -18.36 22.09
CA GLY A 117 3.43 -18.92 20.82
C GLY A 117 3.76 -17.86 19.77
N ILE A 118 4.36 -18.34 18.67
CA ILE A 118 5.02 -17.52 17.65
C ILE A 118 4.11 -16.43 17.04
N PHE A 119 2.83 -16.70 16.87
CA PHE A 119 1.91 -15.71 16.29
C PHE A 119 1.58 -14.59 17.26
N TYR A 120 1.44 -14.91 18.55
CA TYR A 120 1.24 -13.91 19.59
C TYR A 120 2.49 -13.04 19.77
N ASP A 121 3.68 -13.65 19.72
CA ASP A 121 4.95 -12.92 19.76
C ASP A 121 5.10 -11.99 18.57
N ALA A 122 4.72 -12.46 17.38
CA ALA A 122 4.72 -11.65 16.17
C ALA A 122 3.74 -10.44 16.25
N ILE A 123 2.55 -10.62 16.85
CA ILE A 123 1.62 -9.51 17.12
C ILE A 123 2.22 -8.52 18.13
N ARG A 124 2.80 -9.01 19.23
CA ARG A 124 3.49 -8.14 20.21
C ARG A 124 4.62 -7.37 19.57
N PHE A 125 5.41 -8.02 18.72
CA PHE A 125 6.46 -7.36 17.94
C PHE A 125 5.89 -6.29 17.02
N LEU A 126 4.82 -6.61 16.24
CA LEU A 126 4.15 -5.65 15.37
C LEU A 126 3.66 -4.43 16.16
N TYR A 127 3.01 -4.63 17.31
CA TYR A 127 2.51 -3.53 18.14
C TYR A 127 3.62 -2.62 18.69
N LYS A 128 4.82 -3.18 18.86
CA LYS A 128 5.99 -2.44 19.33
C LYS A 128 6.62 -1.58 18.24
N ILE A 129 6.67 -2.08 17.00
CA ILE A 129 7.36 -1.39 15.89
C ILE A 129 6.44 -0.45 15.11
N ASP A 130 5.14 -0.67 15.16
CA ASP A 130 4.13 0.08 14.40
C ASP A 130 3.12 0.70 15.35
N ALA A 131 3.29 2.00 15.64
CA ALA A 131 2.39 2.73 16.52
C ALA A 131 0.99 2.86 15.88
N PRO A 132 -0.11 2.82 16.69
CA PRO A 132 -1.46 2.94 16.15
C PRO A 132 -1.81 4.40 15.83
N THR A 133 -1.10 5.00 14.88
CA THR A 133 -1.27 6.39 14.45
C THR A 133 -1.41 6.47 12.95
N ASN A 134 -2.11 7.50 12.45
CA ASN A 134 -2.30 7.76 11.02
C ASN A 134 -2.89 6.56 10.29
N LEU A 135 -4.01 6.04 10.78
CA LEU A 135 -4.62 4.80 10.32
C LEU A 135 -5.52 5.01 9.10
N PHE A 136 -6.20 6.18 8.98
CA PHE A 136 -7.12 6.46 7.89
C PHE A 136 -6.49 7.40 6.85
N PRO A 137 -6.56 7.05 5.57
CA PRO A 137 -6.99 5.76 4.99
C PRO A 137 -5.90 4.68 5.12
N SER A 138 -6.29 3.40 5.20
CA SER A 138 -5.34 2.30 5.34
C SER A 138 -4.43 2.16 4.11
N ILE A 139 -3.13 2.39 4.30
CA ILE A 139 -2.12 2.19 3.25
C ILE A 139 -2.02 0.71 2.87
N HIS A 140 -2.16 -0.21 3.82
CA HIS A 140 -2.12 -1.64 3.55
C HIS A 140 -3.22 -2.07 2.58
N CYS A 141 -4.44 -1.61 2.82
CA CYS A 141 -5.58 -1.91 1.96
C CYS A 141 -5.47 -1.21 0.60
N LEU A 142 -5.03 0.04 0.60
CA LEU A 142 -4.81 0.85 -0.60
C LEU A 142 -3.80 0.20 -1.55
N VAL A 143 -2.60 -0.16 -1.06
CA VAL A 143 -1.56 -0.79 -1.88
C VAL A 143 -1.98 -2.18 -2.35
N SER A 144 -2.63 -2.96 -1.48
CA SER A 144 -3.12 -4.29 -1.86
C SER A 144 -4.19 -4.22 -2.94
N TRP A 145 -5.06 -3.20 -2.89
CA TRP A 145 -6.04 -2.96 -3.95
C TRP A 145 -5.37 -2.52 -5.25
N PHE A 146 -4.36 -1.64 -5.20
CA PHE A 146 -3.55 -1.29 -6.36
C PHE A 146 -2.89 -2.50 -7.02
N CYS A 147 -2.39 -3.45 -6.24
CA CYS A 147 -1.81 -4.69 -6.76
C CYS A 147 -2.80 -5.48 -7.62
N PHE A 148 -4.07 -5.55 -7.21
CA PHE A 148 -5.11 -6.22 -7.97
C PHE A 148 -5.54 -5.42 -9.21
N ILE A 149 -5.95 -4.16 -9.04
CA ILE A 149 -6.50 -3.37 -10.16
C ILE A 149 -5.43 -3.02 -11.19
N GLY A 150 -4.17 -2.92 -10.79
CA GLY A 150 -3.04 -2.64 -11.68
C GLY A 150 -2.74 -3.77 -12.66
N ILE A 151 -3.07 -5.00 -12.33
CA ILE A 151 -2.81 -6.16 -13.20
C ILE A 151 -4.05 -6.67 -13.96
N ILE A 152 -5.26 -6.29 -13.52
CA ILE A 152 -6.50 -6.92 -14.01
C ILE A 152 -6.68 -6.80 -15.53
N SER A 153 -6.29 -5.67 -16.11
CA SER A 153 -6.43 -5.39 -17.54
C SER A 153 -5.25 -5.88 -18.38
N ASP A 154 -4.20 -6.44 -17.78
CA ASP A 154 -3.05 -6.97 -18.55
C ASP A 154 -3.38 -8.37 -19.09
N ARG A 155 -3.39 -8.49 -20.44
CA ARG A 155 -3.67 -9.77 -21.13
C ARG A 155 -2.54 -10.79 -20.98
N LYS A 156 -1.32 -10.38 -20.64
CA LYS A 156 -0.17 -11.26 -20.44
C LYS A 156 -0.23 -12.00 -19.11
N ILE A 157 -1.01 -11.49 -18.14
CA ILE A 157 -1.16 -12.09 -16.83
C ILE A 157 -2.31 -13.11 -16.87
N PRO A 158 -2.08 -14.36 -16.48
CA PRO A 158 -3.09 -15.41 -16.54
C PRO A 158 -4.25 -15.14 -15.57
N LYS A 159 -5.45 -15.61 -15.92
CA LYS A 159 -6.68 -15.35 -15.14
C LYS A 159 -6.57 -15.86 -13.70
N TRP A 160 -5.97 -17.04 -13.50
CA TRP A 160 -5.81 -17.60 -12.15
C TRP A 160 -4.99 -16.66 -11.23
N TYR A 161 -3.94 -16.01 -11.75
CA TYR A 161 -3.14 -15.07 -10.97
C TYR A 161 -3.92 -13.81 -10.59
N LYS A 162 -4.78 -13.32 -11.48
CA LYS A 162 -5.67 -12.19 -11.18
C LYS A 162 -6.66 -12.51 -10.08
N VAL A 163 -7.24 -13.72 -10.11
CA VAL A 163 -8.12 -14.21 -9.04
C VAL A 163 -7.36 -14.35 -7.72
N MET A 164 -6.16 -14.95 -7.75
CA MET A 164 -5.30 -15.05 -6.57
C MET A 164 -4.93 -13.67 -6.02
N SER A 165 -4.59 -12.72 -6.88
CA SER A 165 -4.27 -11.35 -6.46
C SER A 165 -5.46 -10.66 -5.78
N PHE A 166 -6.67 -10.87 -6.28
CA PHE A 166 -7.89 -10.39 -5.62
C PHE A 166 -8.07 -11.02 -4.23
N LEU A 167 -7.97 -12.36 -4.16
CA LEU A 167 -8.14 -13.09 -2.90
C LEU A 167 -7.07 -12.68 -1.86
N ILE A 168 -5.82 -12.48 -2.29
CA ILE A 168 -4.76 -12.01 -1.39
C ILE A 168 -5.06 -10.58 -0.92
N ALA A 169 -5.50 -9.67 -1.80
CA ALA A 169 -5.86 -8.31 -1.41
C ALA A 169 -6.98 -8.33 -0.34
N VAL A 170 -8.04 -9.12 -0.54
CA VAL A 170 -9.12 -9.29 0.44
C VAL A 170 -8.60 -9.93 1.74
N ALA A 171 -7.73 -10.93 1.66
CA ALA A 171 -7.10 -11.54 2.84
C ALA A 171 -6.26 -10.51 3.63
N VAL A 172 -5.55 -9.60 2.95
CA VAL A 172 -4.85 -8.48 3.61
C VAL A 172 -5.84 -7.57 4.32
N PHE A 173 -6.98 -7.20 3.70
CA PHE A 173 -8.00 -6.39 4.36
C PHE A 173 -8.49 -7.03 5.65
N VAL A 174 -8.82 -8.32 5.60
CA VAL A 174 -9.23 -9.09 6.78
C VAL A 174 -8.09 -9.14 7.81
N SER A 175 -6.84 -9.36 7.38
CA SER A 175 -5.71 -9.44 8.29
C SER A 175 -5.45 -8.12 9.03
N THR A 176 -5.63 -6.96 8.39
CA THR A 176 -5.48 -5.66 9.06
C THR A 176 -6.51 -5.45 10.17
N LEU A 177 -7.73 -5.96 9.99
CA LEU A 177 -8.79 -5.91 11.00
C LEU A 177 -8.53 -6.90 12.14
N THR A 178 -8.18 -8.14 11.80
CA THR A 178 -7.99 -9.23 12.78
C THR A 178 -6.65 -9.17 13.53
N THR A 179 -5.65 -8.45 13.01
CA THR A 179 -4.44 -8.06 13.76
C THR A 179 -4.62 -6.77 14.53
N ARG A 180 -5.82 -6.16 14.50
CA ARG A 180 -6.15 -4.89 15.19
C ARG A 180 -5.22 -3.75 14.81
N GLN A 181 -4.85 -3.66 13.54
CA GLN A 181 -4.07 -2.57 12.98
C GLN A 181 -4.96 -1.46 12.41
N HIS A 182 -6.15 -1.81 11.92
CA HIS A 182 -7.10 -0.90 11.30
C HIS A 182 -8.53 -1.18 11.77
N VAL A 183 -9.41 -0.21 11.56
CA VAL A 183 -10.87 -0.35 11.67
C VAL A 183 -11.50 -0.43 10.28
N ILE A 184 -12.77 -0.84 10.20
CA ILE A 184 -13.48 -1.05 8.92
C ILE A 184 -13.46 0.21 8.04
N VAL A 185 -13.63 1.39 8.66
CA VAL A 185 -13.61 2.67 7.93
C VAL A 185 -12.27 2.92 7.24
N ASP A 186 -11.15 2.55 7.89
CA ASP A 186 -9.81 2.69 7.29
C ASP A 186 -9.66 1.80 6.05
N VAL A 187 -10.16 0.56 6.12
CA VAL A 187 -10.12 -0.41 5.02
C VAL A 187 -10.89 0.12 3.83
N VAL A 188 -12.15 0.54 4.05
CA VAL A 188 -13.01 1.09 3.00
C VAL A 188 -12.39 2.35 2.41
N GLY A 189 -11.89 3.26 3.26
CA GLY A 189 -11.20 4.48 2.81
C GLY A 189 -10.00 4.19 1.92
N GLY A 190 -9.16 3.22 2.30
CA GLY A 190 -7.99 2.81 1.51
C GLY A 190 -8.36 2.25 0.14
N VAL A 191 -9.35 1.35 0.08
CA VAL A 191 -9.82 0.73 -1.17
C VAL A 191 -10.46 1.78 -2.10
N VAL A 192 -11.35 2.62 -1.58
CA VAL A 192 -12.03 3.66 -2.34
C VAL A 192 -11.04 4.69 -2.88
N LEU A 193 -10.09 5.12 -2.05
CA LEU A 193 -9.06 6.06 -2.46
C LEU A 193 -8.20 5.50 -3.59
N ALA A 194 -7.74 4.25 -3.47
CA ALA A 194 -6.97 3.59 -4.52
C ALA A 194 -7.75 3.53 -5.84
N GLN A 195 -9.02 3.14 -5.77
CA GLN A 195 -9.88 3.05 -6.95
C GLN A 195 -10.06 4.40 -7.64
N ILE A 196 -10.33 5.46 -6.87
CA ILE A 196 -10.53 6.81 -7.41
C ILE A 196 -9.23 7.32 -8.06
N CYS A 197 -8.10 7.24 -7.36
CA CYS A 197 -6.81 7.70 -7.87
C CYS A 197 -6.40 6.92 -9.14
N TYR A 198 -6.65 5.61 -9.18
CA TYR A 198 -6.41 4.79 -10.36
C TYR A 198 -7.25 5.27 -11.56
N LEU A 199 -8.55 5.48 -11.36
CA LEU A 199 -9.44 5.95 -12.43
C LEU A 199 -9.03 7.33 -12.96
N ILE A 200 -8.66 8.26 -12.08
CA ILE A 200 -8.17 9.59 -12.45
C ILE A 200 -6.90 9.45 -13.32
N ALA A 201 -5.92 8.71 -12.85
CA ALA A 201 -4.65 8.54 -13.54
C ALA A 201 -4.79 7.83 -14.89
N GLN A 202 -5.72 6.86 -15.02
CA GLN A 202 -5.99 6.18 -16.28
C GLN A 202 -6.74 7.06 -17.29
N LYS A 203 -7.62 7.95 -16.84
CA LYS A 203 -8.46 8.79 -17.71
C LYS A 203 -7.84 10.14 -18.05
N THR A 204 -6.77 10.57 -17.34
CA THR A 204 -6.14 11.87 -17.54
C THR A 204 -4.74 11.75 -18.11
N ASN A 205 -4.18 12.87 -18.56
CA ASN A 205 -2.81 12.94 -19.05
C ASN A 205 -1.83 13.55 -18.04
N ILE A 206 -2.16 13.55 -16.75
CA ILE A 206 -1.31 14.08 -15.67
C ILE A 206 0.08 13.41 -15.65
N TRP A 207 0.16 12.13 -16.02
CA TRP A 207 1.41 11.39 -16.11
C TRP A 207 2.47 12.05 -17.00
N ARG A 208 2.06 12.85 -18.00
CA ARG A 208 2.97 13.59 -18.87
C ARG A 208 3.81 14.64 -18.16
N CYS A 209 3.34 15.12 -17.01
CA CYS A 209 4.12 16.04 -16.17
C CYS A 209 5.40 15.39 -15.63
N PHE A 210 5.38 14.06 -15.46
CA PHE A 210 6.51 13.29 -14.94
C PHE A 210 7.35 12.65 -16.07
N GLU A 211 6.83 12.60 -17.29
CA GLU A 211 7.41 11.87 -18.42
C GLU A 211 8.87 12.26 -18.66
N LYS A 212 9.14 13.54 -18.89
CA LYS A 212 10.49 14.03 -19.20
C LYS A 212 11.48 13.72 -18.07
N THR A 213 11.05 13.91 -16.81
CA THR A 213 11.89 13.66 -15.63
C THR A 213 12.20 12.18 -15.49
N PHE A 214 11.20 11.33 -15.64
CA PHE A 214 11.41 9.88 -15.53
C PHE A 214 12.24 9.32 -16.67
N ASP A 215 12.06 9.80 -17.90
CA ASP A 215 12.86 9.38 -19.04
C ASP A 215 14.33 9.79 -18.86
N TYR A 216 14.57 11.01 -18.43
CA TYR A 216 15.92 11.48 -18.13
C TYR A 216 16.58 10.64 -17.05
N LEU A 217 15.92 10.41 -15.92
CA LEU A 217 16.46 9.63 -14.80
C LEU A 217 16.62 8.14 -15.16
N ASN A 218 15.67 7.55 -15.89
CA ASN A 218 15.80 6.16 -16.33
C ASN A 218 16.97 5.95 -17.31
N GLY A 219 17.34 6.98 -18.10
CA GLY A 219 18.49 6.95 -18.97
C GLY A 219 19.80 6.61 -18.24
N PHE A 220 20.01 7.14 -17.03
CA PHE A 220 21.19 6.83 -16.20
C PHE A 220 21.29 5.35 -15.77
N PHE A 221 20.18 4.63 -15.75
CA PHE A 221 20.14 3.22 -15.36
C PHE A 221 20.13 2.26 -16.58
N ALA A 222 19.93 2.80 -17.79
CA ALA A 222 19.92 2.02 -19.02
C ALA A 222 21.32 1.81 -19.62
N GLU A 223 22.27 2.72 -19.35
CA GLU A 223 23.71 2.62 -19.68
C GLU A 223 24.44 1.74 -18.64
#